data_35569d84290169a5d7d3de1e49c7c00b
#
_entry.id   35569d84290169a5d7d3de1e49c7c00b
#
_cell.length_a   1.000
_cell.length_b   1.000
_cell.length_c   1.000
_cell.angle_alpha   90.00
_cell.angle_beta   90.00
_cell.angle_gamma   90.00
#
_symmetry.space_group_name_H-M   'P 1'
#
loop_
_entity.id
_entity.type
_entity.pdbx_description
1 polymer ?
#
loop_
_entity_poly.entity_id
_entity_poly.type
_entity_poly.pdbx_seq_one_letter_code
_entity_poly.pdbx_strand_id
1 'polypeptide(L)'
;YPAEIRAPQGTLGGVSGFQVHIGNGVHTPGDKADVLVAMNPAALKTNFKFLKSDGIVIYDTDSFAKSDLDKAAFTTDDPFAEIGASATVQIVPVALSSMVAAALADSGMDNKSIMRCKNMFALGLICWLFDRPIEQASKLLSNKFGKKPTILEANLKVLTAGYDYGNNIHASVSTYRIESKSQKPGIYTDING
;
A
#
# COMPACT_ATOMS: atom_id res chain seq x y z
N TYR A 1 -0.48 8.71 13.17
CA TYR A 1 0.21 9.88 12.58
C TYR A 1 0.49 9.59 11.09
N PRO A 2 -0.15 10.28 10.15
CA PRO A 2 0.16 10.18 8.73
C PRO A 2 1.29 11.14 8.35
N ALA A 3 2.16 10.72 7.43
CA ALA A 3 3.19 11.57 6.84
C ALA A 3 3.32 11.28 5.34
N GLU A 4 3.28 12.32 4.52
CA GLU A 4 3.60 12.24 3.10
C GLU A 4 5.11 12.46 2.93
N ILE A 5 5.76 11.50 2.27
CA ILE A 5 7.19 11.55 1.96
C ILE A 5 7.31 11.88 0.48
N ARG A 6 7.64 13.15 0.18
CA ARG A 6 7.90 13.59 -1.19
C ARG A 6 9.37 13.33 -1.54
N ALA A 7 9.58 12.79 -2.72
CA ALA A 7 10.93 12.63 -3.25
C ALA A 7 11.58 14.02 -3.44
N PRO A 8 12.81 14.24 -2.94
CA PRO A 8 13.56 15.48 -3.23
C PRO A 8 13.75 15.64 -4.75
N GLN A 9 13.92 16.88 -5.20
CA GLN A 9 14.27 17.16 -6.59
C GLN A 9 15.57 16.45 -6.98
N GLY A 10 15.60 15.81 -8.15
CA GLY A 10 16.77 15.08 -8.64
C GLY A 10 16.86 13.61 -8.18
N THR A 11 15.90 13.11 -7.39
CA THR A 11 15.81 11.67 -7.09
C THR A 11 15.13 10.90 -8.23
N LEU A 12 15.37 9.57 -8.24
CA LEU A 12 14.67 8.66 -9.16
C LEU A 12 13.16 8.83 -9.07
N GLY A 13 12.46 8.82 -10.19
CA GLY A 13 10.99 8.86 -10.22
C GLY A 13 10.38 7.66 -9.50
N GLY A 14 9.21 7.87 -8.88
CA GLY A 14 8.45 6.77 -8.26
C GLY A 14 8.82 6.44 -6.81
N VAL A 15 9.67 7.24 -6.15
CA VAL A 15 10.09 7.02 -4.74
C VAL A 15 9.23 7.76 -3.71
N SER A 16 8.24 8.55 -4.12
CA SER A 16 7.30 9.18 -3.19
C SER A 16 6.53 8.12 -2.40
N GLY A 17 6.36 8.36 -1.11
CA GLY A 17 5.71 7.44 -0.20
C GLY A 17 4.71 8.11 0.72
N PHE A 18 3.91 7.29 1.37
CA PHE A 18 3.00 7.70 2.44
C PHE A 18 3.19 6.75 3.61
N GLN A 19 3.54 7.29 4.77
CA GLN A 19 3.77 6.52 5.99
C GLN A 19 2.64 6.79 6.99
N VAL A 20 2.15 5.74 7.62
CA VAL A 20 1.14 5.83 8.69
C VAL A 20 1.67 5.11 9.91
N HIS A 21 1.76 5.82 11.02
CA HIS A 21 2.08 5.26 12.32
C HIS A 21 0.81 5.22 13.17
N ILE A 22 0.40 4.01 13.58
CA ILE A 22 -0.82 3.77 14.35
C ILE A 22 -0.44 3.22 15.71
N GLY A 23 -0.94 3.86 16.77
CA GLY A 23 -0.68 3.42 18.16
C GLY A 23 -1.18 4.42 19.20
N ASN A 24 -1.05 4.07 20.48
CA ASN A 24 -1.30 4.99 21.58
C ASN A 24 -0.12 5.95 21.76
N GLY A 25 -0.42 7.25 21.91
CA GLY A 25 0.62 8.26 22.16
C GLY A 25 1.58 8.46 20.99
N VAL A 26 1.12 8.18 19.77
CA VAL A 26 1.92 8.36 18.56
C VAL A 26 1.92 9.83 18.17
N HIS A 27 3.10 10.43 18.14
CA HIS A 27 3.32 11.84 17.79
C HIS A 27 4.25 12.04 16.59
N THR A 28 4.81 10.96 16.04
CA THR A 28 5.76 10.98 14.91
C THR A 28 5.44 9.88 13.90
N PRO A 29 5.93 9.99 12.65
CA PRO A 29 5.79 8.91 11.67
C PRO A 29 6.45 7.59 12.08
N GLY A 30 7.39 7.64 13.04
CA GLY A 30 8.22 6.50 13.43
C GLY A 30 9.41 6.27 12.49
N ASP A 31 10.43 5.57 12.99
CA ASP A 31 11.68 5.34 12.25
C ASP A 31 11.65 4.07 11.40
N LYS A 32 10.90 3.06 11.84
CA LYS A 32 10.79 1.75 11.19
C LYS A 32 9.33 1.36 11.00
N ALA A 33 9.05 0.78 9.83
CA ALA A 33 7.74 0.28 9.47
C ALA A 33 7.64 -1.24 9.68
N ASP A 34 6.45 -1.70 10.06
CA ASP A 34 6.13 -3.13 10.12
C ASP A 34 5.85 -3.67 8.71
N VAL A 35 5.28 -2.84 7.84
CA VAL A 35 4.88 -3.20 6.48
C VAL A 35 5.35 -2.15 5.49
N LEU A 36 5.95 -2.60 4.39
CA LEU A 36 6.29 -1.79 3.22
C LEU A 36 5.47 -2.28 2.03
N VAL A 37 4.71 -1.38 1.40
CA VAL A 37 4.06 -1.64 0.11
C VAL A 37 4.88 -0.97 -0.99
N ALA A 38 5.55 -1.77 -1.81
CA ALA A 38 6.39 -1.29 -2.91
C ALA A 38 5.66 -1.44 -4.25
N MET A 39 5.23 -0.32 -4.81
CA MET A 39 4.50 -0.29 -6.09
C MET A 39 5.43 -0.34 -7.30
N ASN A 40 6.74 -0.23 -7.10
CA ASN A 40 7.78 -0.31 -8.12
C ASN A 40 9.16 -0.55 -7.46
N PRO A 41 10.19 -0.96 -8.24
CA PRO A 41 11.53 -1.25 -7.71
C PRO A 41 12.23 -0.04 -7.07
N ALA A 42 12.05 1.17 -7.59
CA ALA A 42 12.67 2.37 -7.02
C ALA A 42 12.14 2.66 -5.61
N ALA A 43 10.83 2.48 -5.39
CA ALA A 43 10.21 2.61 -4.08
C ALA A 43 10.74 1.53 -3.11
N LEU A 44 10.90 0.30 -3.57
CA LEU A 44 11.51 -0.78 -2.78
C LEU A 44 12.94 -0.40 -2.35
N LYS A 45 13.79 -0.09 -3.30
CA LYS A 45 15.22 0.23 -3.06
C LYS A 45 15.41 1.38 -2.08
N THR A 46 14.59 2.43 -2.22
CA THR A 46 14.71 3.63 -1.38
C THR A 46 14.19 3.42 0.04
N ASN A 47 13.10 2.66 0.20
CA ASN A 47 12.37 2.59 1.46
C ASN A 47 12.64 1.31 2.26
N PHE A 48 13.26 0.29 1.69
CA PHE A 48 13.53 -0.97 2.39
C PHE A 48 14.34 -0.79 3.68
N LYS A 49 15.27 0.15 3.71
CA LYS A 49 16.06 0.49 4.90
C LYS A 49 15.24 0.93 6.11
N PHE A 50 14.00 1.37 5.89
CA PHE A 50 13.06 1.76 6.95
C PHE A 50 12.14 0.61 7.40
N LEU A 51 12.24 -0.57 6.80
CA LEU A 51 11.51 -1.75 7.25
C LEU A 51 12.20 -2.36 8.48
N LYS A 52 11.41 -2.93 9.38
CA LYS A 52 11.92 -3.78 10.47
C LYS A 52 12.51 -5.08 9.92
N SER A 53 13.42 -5.69 10.66
CA SER A 53 14.11 -6.92 10.24
C SER A 53 13.19 -8.14 10.09
N ASP A 54 12.04 -8.12 10.72
CA ASP A 54 10.96 -9.12 10.69
C ASP A 54 9.69 -8.60 10.01
N GLY A 55 9.81 -7.51 9.27
CA GLY A 55 8.68 -6.85 8.62
C GLY A 55 8.18 -7.57 7.37
N ILE A 56 7.09 -7.05 6.81
CA ILE A 56 6.45 -7.56 5.61
C ILE A 56 6.70 -6.60 4.45
N VAL A 57 7.13 -7.12 3.30
CA VAL A 57 7.15 -6.40 2.03
C VAL A 57 6.06 -6.94 1.14
N ILE A 58 5.11 -6.11 0.77
CA ILE A 58 4.14 -6.39 -0.30
C ILE A 58 4.62 -5.65 -1.55
N TYR A 59 4.77 -6.33 -2.68
CA TYR A 59 5.23 -5.67 -3.90
C TYR A 59 4.40 -6.07 -5.12
N ASP A 60 4.26 -5.12 -6.06
CA ASP A 60 3.52 -5.34 -7.30
C ASP A 60 4.39 -6.05 -8.34
N THR A 61 4.22 -7.36 -8.50
CA THR A 61 5.01 -8.17 -9.45
C THR A 61 4.90 -7.68 -10.89
N ASP A 62 3.78 -7.09 -11.29
CA ASP A 62 3.58 -6.57 -12.64
C ASP A 62 4.45 -5.34 -12.95
N SER A 63 5.01 -4.71 -11.92
CA SER A 63 5.87 -3.53 -12.03
C SER A 63 7.34 -3.83 -11.73
N PHE A 64 7.74 -5.11 -11.70
CA PHE A 64 9.10 -5.56 -11.37
C PHE A 64 9.74 -6.34 -12.51
N ALA A 65 9.38 -6.04 -13.76
CA ALA A 65 10.08 -6.58 -14.93
C ALA A 65 11.53 -6.09 -14.98
N LYS A 66 12.40 -6.81 -15.71
CA LYS A 66 13.82 -6.45 -15.84
C LYS A 66 14.03 -4.98 -16.22
N SER A 67 13.25 -4.46 -17.17
CA SER A 67 13.31 -3.06 -17.58
C SER A 67 13.00 -2.07 -16.46
N ASP A 68 12.19 -2.46 -15.47
CA ASP A 68 11.84 -1.61 -14.33
C ASP A 68 12.89 -1.70 -13.23
N LEU A 69 13.50 -2.87 -13.05
CA LEU A 69 14.69 -3.06 -12.22
C LEU A 69 15.86 -2.23 -12.72
N ASP A 70 16.14 -2.27 -14.03
CA ASP A 70 17.22 -1.50 -14.68
C ASP A 70 17.01 0.03 -14.46
N LYS A 71 15.77 0.54 -14.63
CA LYS A 71 15.43 1.95 -14.38
C LYS A 71 15.65 2.34 -12.91
N ALA A 72 15.48 1.42 -12.00
CA ALA A 72 15.72 1.62 -10.56
C ALA A 72 17.20 1.34 -10.18
N ALA A 73 18.06 1.15 -11.17
CA ALA A 73 19.47 0.87 -11.00
C ALA A 73 19.75 -0.40 -10.15
N PHE A 74 18.93 -1.44 -10.29
CA PHE A 74 19.27 -2.77 -9.82
C PHE A 74 20.25 -3.43 -10.81
N THR A 75 21.21 -4.17 -10.29
CA THR A 75 22.26 -4.83 -11.06
C THR A 75 21.99 -6.32 -11.25
N THR A 76 21.06 -6.87 -10.48
CA THR A 76 20.66 -8.28 -10.53
C THR A 76 19.16 -8.41 -10.80
N ASP A 77 18.74 -9.60 -11.21
CA ASP A 77 17.32 -9.93 -11.39
C ASP A 77 16.63 -10.30 -10.07
N ASP A 78 17.37 -10.39 -8.97
CA ASP A 78 16.86 -10.57 -7.61
C ASP A 78 17.02 -9.27 -6.80
N PRO A 79 16.00 -8.40 -6.78
CA PRO A 79 16.07 -7.14 -6.09
C PRO A 79 16.14 -7.31 -4.55
N PHE A 80 15.61 -8.41 -4.01
CA PHE A 80 15.61 -8.65 -2.57
C PHE A 80 16.98 -9.09 -2.05
N ALA A 81 17.68 -9.92 -2.80
CA ALA A 81 19.07 -10.27 -2.50
C ALA A 81 19.97 -9.03 -2.59
N GLU A 82 19.81 -8.19 -3.62
CA GLU A 82 20.63 -6.99 -3.81
C GLU A 82 20.46 -5.97 -2.67
N ILE A 83 19.24 -5.80 -2.14
CA ILE A 83 19.02 -4.87 -1.01
C ILE A 83 19.30 -5.50 0.37
N GLY A 84 19.76 -6.75 0.41
CA GLY A 84 20.12 -7.44 1.65
C GLY A 84 18.91 -7.82 2.51
N ALA A 85 17.81 -8.24 1.89
CA ALA A 85 16.64 -8.73 2.63
C ALA A 85 17.02 -9.98 3.43
N SER A 86 16.77 -9.93 4.75
CA SER A 86 17.03 -11.07 5.63
C SER A 86 15.96 -12.16 5.46
N ALA A 87 16.29 -13.39 5.85
CA ALA A 87 15.34 -14.51 5.81
C ALA A 87 14.12 -14.33 6.74
N THR A 88 14.18 -13.37 7.65
CA THR A 88 13.08 -13.04 8.56
C THR A 88 12.07 -12.06 7.96
N VAL A 89 12.43 -11.37 6.86
CA VAL A 89 11.50 -10.50 6.13
C VAL A 89 10.52 -11.35 5.33
N GLN A 90 9.25 -11.16 5.54
CA GLN A 90 8.22 -11.82 4.75
C GLN A 90 7.99 -11.07 3.44
N ILE A 91 8.24 -11.72 2.31
CA ILE A 91 8.05 -11.15 0.97
C ILE A 91 6.74 -11.68 0.40
N VAL A 92 5.81 -10.77 0.09
CA VAL A 92 4.47 -11.07 -0.43
C VAL A 92 4.34 -10.54 -1.86
N PRO A 93 4.48 -11.42 -2.87
CA PRO A 93 4.27 -11.05 -4.27
C PRO A 93 2.77 -10.88 -4.56
N VAL A 94 2.40 -9.79 -5.23
CA VAL A 94 1.03 -9.52 -5.66
C VAL A 94 1.05 -8.98 -7.09
N ALA A 95 0.36 -9.64 -8.01
CA ALA A 95 0.17 -9.15 -9.39
C ALA A 95 -0.90 -8.04 -9.40
N LEU A 96 -0.58 -6.92 -8.75
CA LEU A 96 -1.53 -5.89 -8.33
C LEU A 96 -2.19 -5.20 -9.54
N SER A 97 -1.43 -4.89 -10.57
CA SER A 97 -1.95 -4.28 -11.79
C SER A 97 -2.90 -5.22 -12.55
N SER A 98 -2.54 -6.49 -12.67
CA SER A 98 -3.36 -7.54 -13.29
C SER A 98 -4.66 -7.78 -12.51
N MET A 99 -4.57 -7.83 -11.18
CA MET A 99 -5.75 -8.00 -10.31
C MET A 99 -6.73 -6.83 -10.43
N VAL A 100 -6.23 -5.60 -10.51
CA VAL A 100 -7.06 -4.41 -10.72
C VAL A 100 -7.71 -4.42 -12.09
N ALA A 101 -6.96 -4.80 -13.14
CA ALA A 101 -7.50 -4.93 -14.49
C ALA A 101 -8.61 -5.99 -14.55
N ALA A 102 -8.40 -7.15 -13.94
CA ALA A 102 -9.40 -8.21 -13.86
C ALA A 102 -10.65 -7.77 -13.08
N ALA A 103 -10.49 -7.08 -11.95
CA ALA A 103 -11.61 -6.58 -11.16
C ALA A 103 -12.47 -5.58 -11.93
N LEU A 104 -11.91 -4.82 -12.87
CA LEU A 104 -12.59 -3.78 -13.64
C LEU A 104 -12.79 -4.14 -15.13
N ALA A 105 -12.62 -5.41 -15.52
CA ALA A 105 -12.72 -5.84 -16.91
C ALA A 105 -14.04 -5.42 -17.58
N ASP A 106 -15.15 -5.51 -16.83
CA ASP A 106 -16.51 -5.20 -17.33
C ASP A 106 -16.93 -3.73 -17.09
N SER A 107 -16.03 -2.87 -16.60
CA SER A 107 -16.36 -1.49 -16.23
C SER A 107 -16.54 -0.55 -17.42
N GLY A 108 -16.08 -0.92 -18.60
CA GLY A 108 -16.04 -0.05 -19.79
C GLY A 108 -15.06 1.11 -19.67
N MET A 109 -14.21 1.14 -18.64
CA MET A 109 -13.21 2.18 -18.40
C MET A 109 -11.96 1.94 -19.26
N ASP A 110 -11.29 3.02 -19.65
CA ASP A 110 -9.97 2.94 -20.29
C ASP A 110 -8.90 2.44 -19.32
N ASN A 111 -7.85 1.83 -19.85
CA ASN A 111 -6.77 1.23 -19.06
C ASN A 111 -6.08 2.23 -18.11
N LYS A 112 -5.91 3.48 -18.52
CA LYS A 112 -5.30 4.53 -17.69
C LYS A 112 -6.17 4.85 -16.46
N SER A 113 -7.48 4.88 -16.64
CA SER A 113 -8.45 5.08 -15.55
C SER A 113 -8.51 3.89 -14.62
N ILE A 114 -8.46 2.67 -15.15
CA ILE A 114 -8.35 1.43 -14.37
C ILE A 114 -7.10 1.45 -13.49
N MET A 115 -5.93 1.75 -14.05
CA MET A 115 -4.66 1.77 -13.32
C MET A 115 -4.61 2.84 -12.21
N ARG A 116 -5.41 3.90 -12.29
CA ARG A 116 -5.55 4.89 -11.20
C ARG A 116 -6.23 4.33 -9.95
N CYS A 117 -6.95 3.22 -10.07
CA CYS A 117 -7.59 2.55 -8.94
C CYS A 117 -6.61 1.65 -8.15
N LYS A 118 -5.38 1.44 -8.63
CA LYS A 118 -4.36 0.54 -8.04
C LYS A 118 -4.17 0.72 -6.54
N ASN A 119 -4.14 1.98 -6.08
CA ASN A 119 -3.95 2.28 -4.67
C ASN A 119 -5.11 1.79 -3.80
N MET A 120 -6.31 1.62 -4.37
CA MET A 120 -7.45 1.10 -3.61
C MET A 120 -7.33 -0.40 -3.37
N PHE A 121 -6.75 -1.14 -4.31
CA PHE A 121 -6.44 -2.55 -4.09
C PHE A 121 -5.43 -2.71 -2.94
N ALA A 122 -4.34 -1.95 -2.98
CA ALA A 122 -3.34 -1.94 -1.91
C ALA A 122 -3.96 -1.55 -0.56
N LEU A 123 -4.86 -0.54 -0.55
CA LEU A 123 -5.57 -0.12 0.67
C LEU A 123 -6.46 -1.25 1.21
N GLY A 124 -7.20 -1.94 0.35
CA GLY A 124 -8.03 -3.10 0.74
C GLY A 124 -7.20 -4.21 1.38
N LEU A 125 -6.09 -4.56 0.75
CA LEU A 125 -5.16 -5.56 1.28
C LEU A 125 -4.54 -5.13 2.62
N ILE A 126 -4.19 -3.86 2.77
CA ILE A 126 -3.70 -3.30 4.04
C ILE A 126 -4.78 -3.31 5.12
N CYS A 127 -6.04 -2.99 4.78
CA CYS A 127 -7.14 -3.10 5.72
C CYS A 127 -7.29 -4.53 6.25
N TRP A 128 -7.24 -5.52 5.36
CA TRP A 128 -7.25 -6.93 5.75
C TRP A 128 -6.05 -7.28 6.64
N LEU A 129 -4.84 -6.91 6.25
CA LEU A 129 -3.60 -7.24 6.94
C LEU A 129 -3.59 -6.75 8.40
N PHE A 130 -4.22 -5.59 8.67
CA PHE A 130 -4.30 -4.97 9.98
C PHE A 130 -5.66 -5.16 10.69
N ASP A 131 -6.47 -6.12 10.23
CA ASP A 131 -7.81 -6.41 10.78
C ASP A 131 -8.68 -5.12 10.91
N ARG A 132 -8.68 -4.31 9.82
CA ARG A 132 -9.45 -3.06 9.76
C ARG A 132 -10.64 -3.19 8.82
N PRO A 133 -11.83 -2.82 9.27
CA PRO A 133 -13.01 -2.85 8.40
C PRO A 133 -12.89 -1.82 7.26
N ILE A 134 -13.31 -2.21 6.05
CA ILE A 134 -13.23 -1.36 4.85
C ILE A 134 -14.36 -0.32 4.76
N GLU A 135 -15.35 -0.37 5.64
CA GLU A 135 -16.52 0.50 5.63
C GLU A 135 -16.16 1.98 5.80
N GLN A 136 -15.14 2.28 6.62
CA GLN A 136 -14.66 3.65 6.79
C GLN A 136 -14.00 4.18 5.52
N ALA A 137 -13.17 3.36 4.86
CA ALA A 137 -12.57 3.69 3.57
C ALA A 137 -13.66 3.90 2.51
N SER A 138 -14.68 3.04 2.48
CA SER A 138 -15.82 3.14 1.57
C SER A 138 -16.61 4.44 1.78
N LYS A 139 -16.84 4.86 3.02
CA LYS A 139 -17.49 6.16 3.32
C LYS A 139 -16.66 7.34 2.82
N LEU A 140 -15.35 7.32 3.04
CA LEU A 140 -14.45 8.37 2.56
C LEU A 140 -14.44 8.45 1.03
N LEU A 141 -14.43 7.30 0.33
CA LEU A 141 -14.54 7.26 -1.12
C LEU A 141 -15.88 7.82 -1.61
N SER A 142 -16.98 7.46 -0.95
CA SER A 142 -18.31 7.98 -1.26
C SER A 142 -18.39 9.50 -1.11
N ASN A 143 -17.80 10.04 -0.05
CA ASN A 143 -17.75 11.48 0.15
C ASN A 143 -16.88 12.19 -0.91
N LYS A 144 -15.75 11.57 -1.29
CA LYS A 144 -14.80 12.16 -2.25
C LYS A 144 -15.28 12.07 -3.69
N PHE A 145 -15.87 10.96 -4.07
CA PHE A 145 -16.22 10.63 -5.45
C PHE A 145 -17.72 10.54 -5.72
N GLY A 146 -18.60 10.87 -4.76
CA GLY A 146 -20.05 10.73 -4.90
C GLY A 146 -20.64 11.46 -6.11
N LYS A 147 -20.00 12.53 -6.60
CA LYS A 147 -20.38 13.23 -7.83
C LYS A 147 -19.89 12.55 -9.12
N LYS A 148 -19.15 11.44 -9.02
CA LYS A 148 -18.56 10.70 -10.14
C LYS A 148 -18.83 9.20 -9.94
N PRO A 149 -20.05 8.74 -10.20
CA PRO A 149 -20.51 7.40 -9.82
C PRO A 149 -19.63 6.28 -10.40
N THR A 150 -19.26 6.34 -11.66
CA THR A 150 -18.39 5.33 -12.30
C THR A 150 -17.03 5.22 -11.60
N ILE A 151 -16.42 6.37 -11.21
CA ILE A 151 -15.14 6.38 -10.49
C ILE A 151 -15.32 5.84 -9.07
N LEU A 152 -16.42 6.19 -8.40
CA LEU A 152 -16.74 5.69 -7.07
C LEU A 152 -16.89 4.18 -7.08
N GLU A 153 -17.73 3.66 -7.97
CA GLU A 153 -17.99 2.22 -8.11
C GLU A 153 -16.71 1.44 -8.40
N ALA A 154 -15.90 1.90 -9.35
CA ALA A 154 -14.61 1.28 -9.66
C ALA A 154 -13.68 1.23 -8.43
N ASN A 155 -13.55 2.33 -7.70
CA ASN A 155 -12.69 2.36 -6.51
C ASN A 155 -13.22 1.46 -5.39
N LEU A 156 -14.53 1.40 -5.17
CA LEU A 156 -15.14 0.51 -4.17
C LEU A 156 -14.94 -0.96 -4.56
N LYS A 157 -15.16 -1.32 -5.83
CA LYS A 157 -14.95 -2.69 -6.33
C LYS A 157 -13.50 -3.13 -6.16
N VAL A 158 -12.54 -2.27 -6.49
CA VAL A 158 -11.12 -2.55 -6.34
C VAL A 158 -10.68 -2.62 -4.87
N LEU A 159 -11.24 -1.77 -4.00
CA LEU A 159 -10.99 -1.81 -2.55
C LEU A 159 -11.42 -3.17 -1.97
N THR A 160 -12.64 -3.62 -2.31
CA THR A 160 -13.17 -4.92 -1.89
C THR A 160 -12.30 -6.05 -2.44
N ALA A 161 -11.93 -6.00 -3.72
CA ALA A 161 -11.08 -7.03 -4.34
C ALA A 161 -9.72 -7.17 -3.62
N GLY A 162 -9.12 -6.07 -3.17
CA GLY A 162 -7.88 -6.10 -2.39
C GLY A 162 -8.07 -6.74 -1.01
N TYR A 163 -9.17 -6.46 -0.34
CA TYR A 163 -9.51 -7.08 0.95
C TYR A 163 -9.75 -8.59 0.81
N ASP A 164 -10.53 -8.99 -0.20
CA ASP A 164 -10.83 -10.40 -0.48
C ASP A 164 -9.59 -11.18 -0.92
N TYR A 165 -8.68 -10.55 -1.64
CA TYR A 165 -7.38 -11.15 -1.97
C TYR A 165 -6.61 -11.49 -0.70
N GLY A 166 -6.61 -10.61 0.30
CA GLY A 166 -6.02 -10.88 1.60
C GLY A 166 -6.59 -12.14 2.26
N ASN A 167 -7.91 -12.31 2.25
CA ASN A 167 -8.56 -13.50 2.77
C ASN A 167 -8.09 -14.78 2.06
N ASN A 168 -7.82 -14.71 0.76
CA ASN A 168 -7.36 -15.86 -0.02
C ASN A 168 -5.91 -16.26 0.27
N ILE A 169 -5.05 -15.29 0.63
CA ILE A 169 -3.63 -15.55 0.92
C ILE A 169 -3.32 -15.70 2.42
N HIS A 170 -4.32 -15.59 3.30
CA HIS A 170 -4.13 -15.50 4.75
C HIS A 170 -3.34 -16.68 5.35
N ALA A 171 -3.38 -17.85 4.74
CA ALA A 171 -2.62 -19.00 5.21
C ALA A 171 -1.09 -18.84 5.05
N SER A 172 -0.63 -17.92 4.22
CA SER A 172 0.78 -17.70 3.90
C SER A 172 1.33 -16.35 4.37
N VAL A 173 0.50 -15.50 4.98
CA VAL A 173 0.89 -14.15 5.41
C VAL A 173 0.53 -13.93 6.87
N SER A 174 1.49 -13.46 7.66
CA SER A 174 1.23 -13.00 9.04
C SER A 174 0.33 -11.77 9.02
N THR A 175 -0.58 -11.69 9.99
CA THR A 175 -1.49 -10.54 10.12
C THR A 175 -1.23 -9.78 11.41
N TYR A 176 -1.59 -8.51 11.42
CA TYR A 176 -1.54 -7.64 12.57
C TYR A 176 -2.94 -7.35 13.06
N ARG A 177 -3.11 -7.14 14.35
CA ARG A 177 -4.36 -6.69 14.93
C ARG A 177 -4.17 -5.33 15.57
N ILE A 178 -4.91 -4.35 15.08
CA ILE A 178 -4.97 -3.02 15.69
C ILE A 178 -6.30 -2.91 16.43
N GLU A 179 -6.24 -3.00 17.76
CA GLU A 179 -7.43 -2.84 18.58
C GLU A 179 -7.92 -1.38 18.53
N SER A 180 -9.21 -1.20 18.27
CA SER A 180 -9.82 0.11 18.40
C SER A 180 -10.05 0.41 19.88
N LYS A 181 -9.57 1.57 20.34
CA LYS A 181 -9.92 2.09 21.67
C LYS A 181 -10.92 3.23 21.51
N SER A 182 -11.98 3.20 22.32
CA SER A 182 -12.89 4.34 22.41
C SER A 182 -12.15 5.53 23.02
N GLN A 183 -12.13 6.63 22.31
CA GLN A 183 -11.67 7.91 22.86
C GLN A 183 -12.84 8.58 23.61
N LYS A 184 -12.52 9.39 24.62
CA LYS A 184 -13.54 10.25 25.24
C LYS A 184 -14.15 11.16 24.16
N PRO A 185 -15.47 11.38 24.16
CA PRO A 185 -16.06 12.34 23.22
C PRO A 185 -15.39 13.72 23.38
N GLY A 186 -14.99 14.33 22.28
CA GLY A 186 -14.28 15.61 22.29
C GLY A 186 -13.90 16.07 20.90
N ILE A 187 -13.46 17.31 20.80
CA ILE A 187 -12.86 17.86 19.59
C ILE A 187 -11.35 17.69 19.73
N TYR A 188 -10.75 16.97 18.79
CA TYR A 188 -9.32 16.72 18.75
C TYR A 188 -8.73 17.47 17.55
N THR A 189 -7.61 18.13 17.74
CA THR A 189 -6.89 18.84 16.68
C THR A 189 -5.50 18.24 16.59
N ASP A 190 -5.13 17.80 15.39
CA ASP A 190 -3.75 17.43 15.09
C ASP A 190 -2.94 18.71 14.88
N ILE A 191 -1.91 18.88 15.69
CA ILE A 191 -0.98 20.01 15.58
C ILE A 191 0.33 19.42 15.08
N ASN A 192 0.71 19.82 13.87
CA ASN A 192 2.05 19.55 13.33
C ASN A 192 3.02 20.58 13.92
N GLY A 193 4.04 20.08 14.58
CA GLY A 193 5.15 20.90 15.05
C GLY A 193 6.09 21.33 13.93
#